data_98f7f36a811e1479eeb48c26e426a8f1
#
_entry.id   98f7f36a811e1479eeb48c26e426a8f1
#
_cell.length_a   1.000
_cell.length_b   1.000
_cell.length_c   1.000
_cell.angle_alpha   90.00
_cell.angle_beta   90.00
_cell.angle_gamma   90.00
#
_symmetry.space_group_name_H-M   'P 1'
#
loop_
_entity.id
_entity.type
_entity.pdbx_description
1 polymer ?
#
loop_
_entity_poly.entity_id
_entity_poly.type
_entity_poly.pdbx_seq_one_letter_code
_entity_poly.pdbx_strand_id
1 'polypeptide(L)'
;MISHFLNRFFYFVGRSIFHPLVKGLFVLSVLTGALGLPAKWAWAVDFKTYLKGAQAEISRHKEIIREDPLDAISYFELGRAYLATGRHEEEVQAYLEAIKLNPKYPAAHYNLSMAYDLLKDGPNAIKHMLRAQELYSQKRNHARIRNVQRQLKLLYLKYQDVR
;
A
#
# COMPACT_ATOMS: atom_id res chain seq x y z
N MET A 1 -25.89 -0.04 -9.34
CA MET A 1 -25.22 0.01 -8.02
C MET A 1 -23.77 -0.52 -8.02
N ILE A 2 -23.37 -1.39 -8.95
CA ILE A 2 -22.01 -1.99 -9.05
C ILE A 2 -20.98 -1.02 -9.64
N SER A 3 -21.37 -0.07 -10.48
CA SER A 3 -20.45 0.85 -11.16
C SER A 3 -19.80 1.90 -10.24
N HIS A 4 -20.49 2.29 -9.16
CA HIS A 4 -19.98 3.27 -8.18
C HIS A 4 -18.91 2.69 -7.24
N PHE A 5 -18.99 1.39 -6.95
CA PHE A 5 -18.02 0.70 -6.08
C PHE A 5 -16.68 0.48 -6.79
N LEU A 6 -16.74 0.12 -8.08
CA LEU A 6 -15.55 -0.06 -8.92
C LEU A 6 -14.78 1.25 -9.12
N ASN A 7 -15.47 2.38 -9.30
CA ASN A 7 -14.83 3.67 -9.51
C ASN A 7 -14.08 4.18 -8.25
N ARG A 8 -14.56 3.90 -7.03
CA ARG A 8 -13.86 4.23 -5.78
C ARG A 8 -12.66 3.34 -5.52
N PHE A 9 -12.73 2.06 -5.88
CA PHE A 9 -11.61 1.12 -5.77
C PHE A 9 -10.47 1.49 -6.72
N PHE A 10 -10.79 1.86 -7.97
CA PHE A 10 -9.80 2.31 -8.95
C PHE A 10 -9.15 3.66 -8.60
N TYR A 11 -9.86 4.55 -7.95
CA TYR A 11 -9.31 5.86 -7.56
C TYR A 11 -8.31 5.75 -6.40
N PHE A 12 -8.49 4.77 -5.53
CA PHE A 12 -7.64 4.55 -4.35
C PHE A 12 -6.34 3.80 -4.70
N VAL A 13 -6.42 2.78 -5.56
CA VAL A 13 -5.26 1.99 -6.00
C VAL A 13 -4.42 2.74 -7.05
N GLY A 14 -5.05 3.58 -7.86
CA GLY A 14 -4.44 4.16 -9.06
C GLY A 14 -3.40 5.27 -8.85
N ARG A 15 -3.23 5.81 -7.63
CA ARG A 15 -2.39 7.01 -7.46
C ARG A 15 -1.02 6.79 -6.82
N SER A 16 -0.75 5.64 -6.25
CA SER A 16 0.51 5.41 -5.51
C SER A 16 1.44 4.32 -6.06
N ILE A 17 0.97 3.44 -6.94
CA ILE A 17 1.75 2.23 -7.29
C ILE A 17 1.91 2.06 -8.81
N PHE A 18 1.27 2.91 -9.66
CA PHE A 18 1.36 2.71 -11.12
C PHE A 18 2.72 3.16 -11.68
N HIS A 19 3.62 2.23 -11.82
CA HIS A 19 4.77 2.32 -12.72
C HIS A 19 4.29 2.57 -14.17
N PRO A 20 4.98 3.40 -14.99
CA PRO A 20 4.55 3.77 -16.35
C PRO A 20 4.31 2.59 -17.30
N LEU A 21 4.86 1.40 -17.01
CA LEU A 21 4.63 0.17 -17.78
C LEU A 21 3.16 -0.32 -17.77
N VAL A 22 2.39 -0.04 -16.70
CA VAL A 22 0.99 -0.47 -16.61
C VAL A 22 0.09 0.41 -17.46
N LYS A 23 0.44 1.69 -17.69
CA LYS A 23 -0.32 2.58 -18.60
C LYS A 23 -0.25 2.13 -20.06
N GLY A 24 0.86 1.57 -20.49
CA GLY A 24 1.04 1.03 -21.85
C GLY A 24 0.17 -0.20 -22.12
N LEU A 25 0.02 -1.07 -21.15
CA LEU A 25 -0.79 -2.30 -21.27
C LEU A 25 -2.30 -2.01 -21.29
N PHE A 26 -2.76 -0.97 -20.61
CA PHE A 26 -4.19 -0.59 -20.61
C PHE A 26 -4.64 -0.04 -21.96
N VAL A 27 -3.77 0.66 -22.69
CA VAL A 27 -4.06 1.14 -24.05
C VAL A 27 -4.04 -0.01 -25.06
N LEU A 28 -3.21 -1.03 -24.87
CA LEU A 28 -3.17 -2.21 -25.75
C LEU A 28 -4.44 -3.07 -25.62
N SER A 29 -5.04 -3.16 -24.40
CA SER A 29 -6.26 -3.97 -24.18
C SER A 29 -7.50 -3.40 -24.88
N VAL A 30 -7.55 -2.10 -25.13
CA VAL A 30 -8.64 -1.46 -25.90
C VAL A 30 -8.48 -1.72 -27.40
N LEU A 31 -7.24 -1.90 -27.89
CA LEU A 31 -6.96 -2.20 -29.30
C LEU A 31 -7.08 -3.68 -29.66
N THR A 32 -7.02 -4.61 -28.68
CA THR A 32 -7.16 -6.06 -28.92
C THR A 32 -8.60 -6.55 -28.97
N GLY A 33 -9.60 -5.67 -28.88
CA GLY A 33 -10.99 -6.00 -29.23
C GLY A 33 -11.14 -6.58 -30.64
N ALA A 34 -10.11 -6.44 -31.50
CA ALA A 34 -10.05 -7.03 -32.83
C ALA A 34 -9.71 -8.54 -32.89
N LEU A 35 -9.25 -9.14 -31.78
CA LEU A 35 -8.82 -10.56 -31.74
C LEU A 35 -9.76 -11.49 -30.96
N GLY A 36 -11.00 -11.06 -30.66
CA GLY A 36 -12.07 -11.95 -30.17
C GLY A 36 -11.85 -12.59 -28.78
N LEU A 37 -10.81 -12.19 -28.04
CA LEU A 37 -10.64 -12.65 -26.66
C LEU A 37 -11.54 -11.80 -25.75
N PRO A 38 -12.45 -12.43 -24.96
CA PRO A 38 -13.30 -11.68 -24.07
C PRO A 38 -12.45 -10.90 -23.07
N ALA A 39 -12.69 -9.58 -22.95
CA ALA A 39 -11.98 -8.67 -22.06
C ALA A 39 -11.84 -9.18 -20.60
N LYS A 40 -12.69 -10.10 -20.21
CA LYS A 40 -12.65 -10.82 -18.91
C LYS A 40 -11.38 -11.62 -18.66
N TRP A 41 -10.70 -12.08 -19.72
CA TRP A 41 -9.48 -12.90 -19.57
C TRP A 41 -8.21 -12.08 -19.49
N ALA A 42 -8.17 -10.93 -20.15
CA ALA A 42 -6.98 -10.08 -20.18
C ALA A 42 -6.63 -9.54 -18.79
N TRP A 43 -7.61 -9.02 -18.05
CA TRP A 43 -7.35 -8.50 -16.70
C TRP A 43 -7.16 -9.62 -15.65
N ALA A 44 -7.74 -10.81 -15.85
CA ALA A 44 -7.51 -11.95 -14.96
C ALA A 44 -6.07 -12.50 -15.08
N VAL A 45 -5.52 -12.54 -16.30
CA VAL A 45 -4.10 -12.90 -16.54
C VAL A 45 -3.19 -11.85 -15.92
N ASP A 46 -3.51 -10.56 -16.08
CA ASP A 46 -2.75 -9.43 -15.54
C ASP A 46 -2.74 -9.47 -14.01
N PHE A 47 -3.88 -9.72 -13.38
CA PHE A 47 -3.99 -9.86 -11.92
C PHE A 47 -3.20 -11.07 -11.38
N LYS A 48 -3.24 -12.22 -12.05
CA LYS A 48 -2.46 -13.40 -11.68
C LYS A 48 -0.95 -13.12 -11.76
N THR A 49 -0.52 -12.44 -12.80
CA THR A 49 0.89 -12.03 -12.99
C THR A 49 1.32 -11.05 -11.91
N TYR A 50 0.46 -10.08 -11.56
CA TYR A 50 0.70 -9.15 -10.47
C TYR A 50 0.87 -9.87 -9.12
N LEU A 51 -0.03 -10.79 -8.76
CA LEU A 51 0.08 -11.57 -7.52
C LEU A 51 1.33 -12.45 -7.50
N LYS A 52 1.70 -13.05 -8.62
CA LYS A 52 2.95 -13.82 -8.74
C LYS A 52 4.17 -12.94 -8.50
N GLY A 53 4.19 -11.73 -9.05
CA GLY A 53 5.23 -10.75 -8.81
C GLY A 53 5.32 -10.36 -7.33
N ALA A 54 4.19 -10.04 -6.70
CA ALA A 54 4.14 -9.72 -5.27
C ALA A 54 4.63 -10.87 -4.39
N GLN A 55 4.29 -12.14 -4.73
CA GLN A 55 4.78 -13.31 -4.02
C GLN A 55 6.29 -13.51 -4.20
N ALA A 56 6.84 -13.21 -5.36
CA ALA A 56 8.28 -13.24 -5.59
C ALA A 56 9.02 -12.17 -4.75
N GLU A 57 8.45 -10.95 -4.61
CA GLU A 57 9.00 -9.91 -3.74
C GLU A 57 8.96 -10.33 -2.26
N ILE A 58 7.89 -10.98 -1.81
CA ILE A 58 7.84 -11.55 -0.45
C ILE A 58 9.00 -12.52 -0.23
N SER A 59 9.23 -13.45 -1.15
CA SER A 59 10.30 -14.45 -1.04
C SER A 59 11.68 -13.78 -1.05
N ARG A 60 11.88 -12.82 -1.93
CA ARG A 60 13.12 -12.06 -2.06
C ARG A 60 13.46 -11.29 -0.78
N HIS A 61 12.51 -10.52 -0.24
CA HIS A 61 12.79 -9.73 0.96
C HIS A 61 12.95 -10.60 2.22
N LYS A 62 12.28 -11.74 2.29
CA LYS A 62 12.54 -12.72 3.35
C LYS A 62 13.96 -13.28 3.29
N GLU A 63 14.48 -13.51 2.09
CA GLU A 63 15.86 -13.97 1.94
C GLU A 63 16.87 -12.89 2.35
N ILE A 64 16.66 -11.63 1.94
CA ILE A 64 17.53 -10.52 2.36
C ILE A 64 17.50 -10.36 3.89
N ILE A 65 16.32 -10.42 4.51
CA ILE A 65 16.17 -10.34 5.96
C ILE A 65 16.87 -11.51 6.69
N ARG A 66 16.91 -12.70 6.08
CA ARG A 66 17.64 -13.85 6.62
C ARG A 66 19.15 -13.60 6.62
N GLU A 67 19.67 -12.92 5.60
CA GLU A 67 21.09 -12.55 5.49
C GLU A 67 21.44 -11.33 6.35
N ASP A 68 20.58 -10.31 6.36
CA ASP A 68 20.71 -9.10 7.17
C ASP A 68 19.41 -8.80 7.94
N PRO A 69 19.28 -9.32 9.18
CA PRO A 69 18.09 -9.08 10.01
C PRO A 69 17.91 -7.64 10.50
N LEU A 70 18.88 -6.77 10.26
CA LEU A 70 18.84 -5.36 10.66
C LEU A 70 18.48 -4.40 9.51
N ASP A 71 18.17 -4.93 8.33
CA ASP A 71 17.73 -4.10 7.19
C ASP A 71 16.27 -3.65 7.32
N ALA A 72 16.08 -2.47 7.90
CA ALA A 72 14.76 -1.85 8.02
C ALA A 72 14.05 -1.62 6.67
N ILE A 73 14.81 -1.46 5.58
CA ILE A 73 14.24 -1.23 4.24
C ILE A 73 13.61 -2.51 3.73
N SER A 74 14.28 -3.65 3.88
CA SER A 74 13.70 -4.94 3.47
C SER A 74 12.45 -5.32 4.23
N TYR A 75 12.36 -5.03 5.53
CA TYR A 75 11.10 -5.17 6.27
C TYR A 75 10.00 -4.25 5.75
N PHE A 76 10.33 -3.00 5.41
CA PHE A 76 9.36 -2.07 4.83
C PHE A 76 8.84 -2.56 3.46
N GLU A 77 9.72 -3.01 2.57
CA GLU A 77 9.33 -3.53 1.25
C GLU A 77 8.57 -4.86 1.37
N LEU A 78 8.91 -5.72 2.35
CA LEU A 78 8.15 -6.91 2.67
C LEU A 78 6.71 -6.56 3.08
N GLY A 79 6.51 -5.54 3.91
CA GLY A 79 5.18 -5.03 4.25
C GLY A 79 4.40 -4.57 3.02
N ARG A 80 5.04 -3.88 2.09
CA ARG A 80 4.41 -3.49 0.81
C ARG A 80 4.02 -4.68 -0.06
N ALA A 81 4.82 -5.72 -0.07
CA ALA A 81 4.52 -6.94 -0.81
C ALA A 81 3.35 -7.71 -0.16
N TYR A 82 3.24 -7.70 1.17
CA TYR A 82 2.08 -8.25 1.87
C TYR A 82 0.80 -7.46 1.58
N LEU A 83 0.84 -6.13 1.54
CA LEU A 83 -0.29 -5.30 1.10
C LEU A 83 -0.79 -5.74 -0.28
N ALA A 84 0.12 -5.96 -1.23
CA ALA A 84 -0.21 -6.36 -2.60
C ALA A 84 -0.90 -7.74 -2.68
N THR A 85 -0.71 -8.59 -1.67
CA THR A 85 -1.33 -9.92 -1.56
C THR A 85 -2.51 -9.97 -0.59
N GLY A 86 -2.89 -8.84 0.03
CA GLY A 86 -4.00 -8.74 0.99
C GLY A 86 -3.72 -9.38 2.35
N ARG A 87 -2.44 -9.62 2.69
CA ARG A 87 -2.01 -10.24 3.93
C ARG A 87 -1.74 -9.16 4.99
N HIS A 88 -2.83 -8.57 5.50
CA HIS A 88 -2.75 -7.33 6.29
C HIS A 88 -2.16 -7.51 7.69
N GLU A 89 -2.32 -8.67 8.31
CA GLU A 89 -1.69 -8.97 9.59
C GLU A 89 -0.16 -9.06 9.45
N GLU A 90 0.33 -9.73 8.41
CA GLU A 90 1.77 -9.83 8.15
C GLU A 90 2.33 -8.49 7.64
N GLU A 91 1.55 -7.71 6.91
CA GLU A 91 1.88 -6.34 6.53
C GLU A 91 2.17 -5.47 7.77
N VAL A 92 1.28 -5.53 8.78
CA VAL A 92 1.48 -4.83 10.06
C VAL A 92 2.76 -5.27 10.75
N GLN A 93 2.99 -6.58 10.88
CA GLN A 93 4.20 -7.09 11.53
C GLN A 93 5.48 -6.63 10.82
N ALA A 94 5.50 -6.66 9.49
CA ALA A 94 6.66 -6.23 8.72
C ALA A 94 6.94 -4.72 8.91
N TYR A 95 5.91 -3.86 8.91
CA TYR A 95 6.12 -2.44 9.19
C TYR A 95 6.53 -2.16 10.64
N LEU A 96 6.04 -2.94 11.62
CA LEU A 96 6.46 -2.82 13.01
C LEU A 96 7.96 -3.14 13.16
N GLU A 97 8.46 -4.20 12.52
CA GLU A 97 9.90 -4.50 12.55
C GLU A 97 10.72 -3.41 11.84
N ALA A 98 10.25 -2.88 10.70
CA ALA A 98 10.91 -1.75 10.05
C ALA A 98 11.01 -0.52 10.97
N ILE A 99 9.95 -0.22 11.75
CA ILE A 99 9.91 0.90 12.70
C ILE A 99 10.79 0.63 13.92
N LYS A 100 10.83 -0.59 14.41
CA LYS A 100 11.70 -1.00 15.52
C LYS A 100 13.19 -0.78 15.17
N LEU A 101 13.58 -1.11 13.95
CA LEU A 101 14.93 -0.88 13.43
C LEU A 101 15.19 0.58 13.10
N ASN A 102 14.19 1.30 12.58
CA ASN A 102 14.28 2.71 12.26
C ASN A 102 13.05 3.48 12.77
N PRO A 103 13.04 3.95 14.04
CA PRO A 103 11.89 4.67 14.63
C PRO A 103 11.58 6.03 13.95
N LYS A 104 12.51 6.55 13.15
CA LYS A 104 12.35 7.80 12.39
C LYS A 104 12.04 7.56 10.90
N TYR A 105 11.35 6.47 10.57
CA TYR A 105 10.96 6.09 9.21
C TYR A 105 9.51 6.54 8.91
N PRO A 106 9.29 7.75 8.39
CA PRO A 106 7.94 8.29 8.26
C PRO A 106 7.05 7.49 7.29
N ALA A 107 7.64 6.90 6.24
CA ALA A 107 6.88 6.08 5.30
C ALA A 107 6.37 4.77 5.94
N ALA A 108 7.15 4.16 6.83
CA ALA A 108 6.72 2.98 7.56
C ALA A 108 5.56 3.29 8.51
N HIS A 109 5.62 4.41 9.24
CA HIS A 109 4.51 4.87 10.07
C HIS A 109 3.24 5.17 9.24
N TYR A 110 3.39 5.83 8.08
CA TYR A 110 2.26 6.10 7.18
C TYR A 110 1.60 4.81 6.69
N ASN A 111 2.39 3.86 6.20
CA ASN A 111 1.88 2.60 5.66
C ASN A 111 1.29 1.72 6.76
N LEU A 112 1.91 1.66 7.94
CA LEU A 112 1.38 0.96 9.10
C LEU A 112 0.01 1.51 9.53
N SER A 113 -0.14 2.84 9.50
CA SER A 113 -1.45 3.46 9.75
C SER A 113 -2.51 3.01 8.74
N MET A 114 -2.16 2.92 7.46
CA MET A 114 -3.08 2.43 6.43
C MET A 114 -3.42 0.94 6.60
N ALA A 115 -2.45 0.12 7.03
CA ALA A 115 -2.66 -1.29 7.34
C ALA A 115 -3.62 -1.48 8.53
N TYR A 116 -3.45 -0.71 9.61
CA TYR A 116 -4.39 -0.71 10.73
C TYR A 116 -5.79 -0.24 10.33
N ASP A 117 -5.89 0.73 9.41
CA ASP A 117 -7.21 1.16 8.89
C ASP A 117 -7.92 0.04 8.09
N LEU A 118 -7.18 -0.78 7.33
CA LEU A 118 -7.72 -1.97 6.66
C LEU A 118 -8.22 -3.01 7.66
N LEU A 119 -7.50 -3.19 8.78
CA LEU A 119 -7.89 -4.06 9.88
C LEU A 119 -8.95 -3.45 10.82
N LYS A 120 -9.44 -2.23 10.50
CA LYS A 120 -10.43 -1.47 11.29
C LYS A 120 -9.97 -1.11 12.71
N ASP A 121 -8.67 -1.08 12.95
CA ASP A 121 -8.05 -0.60 14.18
C ASP A 121 -7.81 0.92 14.10
N GLY A 122 -8.88 1.70 14.33
CA GLY A 122 -8.87 3.16 14.26
C GLY A 122 -7.85 3.82 15.19
N PRO A 123 -7.77 3.44 16.48
CA PRO A 123 -6.81 4.02 17.41
C PRO A 123 -5.36 3.91 16.94
N ASN A 124 -4.93 2.72 16.54
CA ASN A 124 -3.57 2.53 16.04
C ASN A 124 -3.34 3.19 14.68
N ALA A 125 -4.34 3.19 13.79
CA ALA A 125 -4.27 3.92 12.53
C ALA A 125 -4.01 5.42 12.76
N ILE A 126 -4.78 6.08 13.63
CA ILE A 126 -4.61 7.51 13.94
C ILE A 126 -3.25 7.76 14.61
N LYS A 127 -2.87 6.95 15.60
CA LYS A 127 -1.59 7.06 16.29
C LYS A 127 -0.39 7.08 15.33
N HIS A 128 -0.34 6.11 14.42
CA HIS A 128 0.76 6.01 13.48
C HIS A 128 0.72 7.08 12.39
N MET A 129 -0.46 7.54 11.97
CA MET A 129 -0.58 8.63 11.02
C MET A 129 -0.09 9.96 11.62
N LEU A 130 -0.38 10.24 12.92
CA LEU A 130 0.15 11.41 13.63
C LEU A 130 1.68 11.34 13.71
N ARG A 131 2.24 10.16 13.98
CA ARG A 131 3.70 10.01 14.02
C ARG A 131 4.34 10.24 12.64
N ALA A 132 3.71 9.77 11.57
CA ALA A 132 4.16 10.07 10.22
C ALA A 132 4.13 11.57 9.90
N GLN A 133 3.08 12.28 10.34
CA GLN A 133 2.97 13.73 10.19
C GLN A 133 4.13 14.46 10.87
N GLU A 134 4.41 14.10 12.11
CA GLU A 134 5.51 14.70 12.88
C GLU A 134 6.86 14.51 12.15
N LEU A 135 7.17 13.27 11.75
CA LEU A 135 8.43 12.95 11.09
C LEU A 135 8.57 13.60 9.70
N TYR A 136 7.49 13.71 8.93
CA TYR A 136 7.51 14.45 7.66
C TYR A 136 7.66 15.95 7.88
N SER A 137 7.12 16.49 8.99
CA SER A 137 7.28 17.90 9.35
C SER A 137 8.73 18.21 9.69
N GLN A 138 9.39 17.35 10.47
CA GLN A 138 10.83 17.48 10.79
C GLN A 138 11.69 17.46 9.51
N LYS A 139 11.30 16.67 8.52
CA LYS A 139 11.97 16.61 7.20
C LYS A 139 11.53 17.70 6.23
N ARG A 140 10.65 18.64 6.62
CA ARG A 140 10.08 19.71 5.78
C ARG A 140 9.48 19.22 4.46
N ASN A 141 8.93 17.99 4.44
CA ASN A 141 8.34 17.39 3.24
C ASN A 141 6.87 17.82 3.09
N HIS A 142 6.65 19.02 2.58
CA HIS A 142 5.31 19.61 2.46
C HIS A 142 4.33 18.79 1.63
N ALA A 143 4.80 18.09 0.58
CA ALA A 143 3.94 17.23 -0.24
C ALA A 143 3.39 16.03 0.57
N ARG A 144 4.26 15.38 1.35
CA ARG A 144 3.85 14.26 2.22
C ARG A 144 3.00 14.74 3.39
N ILE A 145 3.29 15.90 3.97
CA ILE A 145 2.48 16.50 5.05
C ILE A 145 1.03 16.69 4.58
N ARG A 146 0.81 17.28 3.39
CA ARG A 146 -0.55 17.46 2.85
C ARG A 146 -1.30 16.13 2.66
N ASN A 147 -0.60 15.08 2.21
CA ASN A 147 -1.21 13.75 2.07
C ASN A 147 -1.60 13.16 3.43
N VAL A 148 -0.71 13.22 4.41
CA VAL A 148 -0.96 12.75 5.78
C VAL A 148 -2.15 13.48 6.41
N GLN A 149 -2.20 14.80 6.29
CA GLN A 149 -3.30 15.62 6.84
C GLN A 149 -4.65 15.23 6.23
N ARG A 150 -4.68 14.93 4.92
CA ARG A 150 -5.89 14.44 4.26
C ARG A 150 -6.31 13.08 4.81
N GLN A 151 -5.37 12.16 5.00
CA GLN A 151 -5.67 10.84 5.56
C GLN A 151 -6.12 10.93 7.02
N LEU A 152 -5.48 11.76 7.85
CA LEU A 152 -5.91 12.01 9.22
C LEU A 152 -7.36 12.51 9.29
N LYS A 153 -7.73 13.46 8.43
CA LYS A 153 -9.11 13.93 8.36
C LYS A 153 -10.08 12.78 8.07
N LEU A 154 -9.74 11.89 7.14
CA LEU A 154 -10.58 10.73 6.79
C LEU A 154 -10.65 9.72 7.94
N LEU A 155 -9.54 9.45 8.63
CA LEU A 155 -9.51 8.55 9.79
C LEU A 155 -10.38 9.11 10.94
N TYR A 156 -10.27 10.41 11.25
CA TYR A 156 -11.10 11.03 12.28
C TYR A 156 -12.60 11.00 11.94
N LEU A 157 -12.97 11.16 10.66
CA LEU A 157 -14.35 11.03 10.23
C LEU A 157 -14.86 9.58 10.30
N LYS A 158 -13.98 8.60 10.02
CA LYS A 158 -14.34 7.18 10.04
C LYS A 158 -14.46 6.63 11.45
N TYR A 159 -13.66 7.12 12.38
CA TYR A 159 -13.57 6.63 13.76
C TYR A 159 -13.99 7.68 14.80
N GLN A 160 -15.09 8.41 14.52
CA GLN A 160 -15.59 9.48 15.40
C GLN A 160 -15.97 8.99 16.81
N ASP A 161 -16.43 7.75 16.92
CA ASP A 161 -16.90 7.14 18.17
C ASP A 161 -15.78 6.50 19.01
N VAL A 162 -14.54 6.59 18.59
CA VAL A 162 -13.34 5.98 19.23
C VAL A 162 -12.54 7.04 20.00
N ARG A 163 -13.23 7.99 20.64
CA ARG A 163 -12.60 9.00 21.52
C ARG A 163 -12.68 8.60 22.97
#